data_e8fe199f7ca1d4bb4cacd58c0d822a69
#
_entry.id   e8fe199f7ca1d4bb4cacd58c0d822a69
#
_cell.length_a   1.000
_cell.length_b   1.000
_cell.length_c   1.000
_cell.angle_alpha   90.00
_cell.angle_beta   90.00
_cell.angle_gamma   90.00
#
_symmetry.space_group_name_H-M   'P 1'
#
loop_
_entity.id
_entity.type
_entity.pdbx_description
1 polymer ?
#
loop_
_entity_poly.entity_id
_entity_poly.type
_entity_poly.pdbx_seq_one_letter_code
_entity_poly.pdbx_strand_id
1 'polypeptide(L)'
;YIMSHIGGAFIFDFSQIFSDAGILAQRCVQAFDDKHFVVGTDDVYIHNGQTKQSVIDNVLKDELFNSIHSSYYDRTFVAPNYKDNEMWVCFASGVESNTGQADKAFVWNYRTNKWSKRDLPDVSHISWGIVDDSGTYTSSYDADSGSWDSDSTPWDFRGYNPTQSALLLAEPTGNKLHKIDSYQNNGTSYLA
;
A
#
# COMPACT_ATOMS: atom_id res chain seq x y z
N TYR A 1 19.92 -10.10 6.94
CA TYR A 1 21.34 -9.84 6.91
C TYR A 1 21.63 -8.35 6.96
N ILE A 2 22.69 -7.94 7.65
CA ILE A 2 23.30 -6.61 7.54
C ILE A 2 24.53 -6.72 6.65
N MET A 3 24.69 -5.78 5.74
CA MET A 3 25.90 -5.58 4.97
C MET A 3 26.71 -4.45 5.61
N SER A 4 27.90 -4.76 6.09
CA SER A 4 28.81 -3.80 6.71
C SER A 4 30.06 -3.62 5.85
N HIS A 5 30.49 -2.39 5.65
CA HIS A 5 31.75 -2.10 4.99
C HIS A 5 32.89 -2.29 6.01
N ILE A 6 33.77 -3.28 5.80
CA ILE A 6 34.85 -3.61 6.73
C ILE A 6 36.22 -3.21 6.21
N GLY A 7 36.38 -2.95 4.91
CA GLY A 7 37.67 -2.66 4.27
C GLY A 7 38.60 -3.87 4.24
N GLY A 8 39.69 -3.77 3.52
CA GLY A 8 40.66 -4.86 3.38
C GLY A 8 40.41 -5.75 2.16
N ALA A 9 40.80 -7.04 2.24
CA ALA A 9 40.61 -8.01 1.15
C ALA A 9 39.16 -8.28 0.82
N PHE A 10 38.28 -8.19 1.80
CA PHE A 10 36.83 -8.22 1.66
C PHE A 10 36.27 -6.83 1.97
N ILE A 11 35.61 -6.23 0.98
CA ILE A 11 35.08 -4.87 1.10
C ILE A 11 33.82 -4.84 2.01
N PHE A 12 33.00 -5.89 1.90
CA PHE A 12 31.75 -6.03 2.65
C PHE A 12 31.68 -7.34 3.41
N ASP A 13 31.10 -7.28 4.60
CA ASP A 13 30.69 -8.43 5.40
C ASP A 13 29.17 -8.51 5.48
N PHE A 14 28.63 -9.74 5.52
CA PHE A 14 27.20 -10.03 5.62
C PHE A 14 26.94 -10.85 6.88
N SER A 15 26.38 -10.21 7.88
CA SER A 15 26.01 -10.86 9.13
C SER A 15 24.51 -11.04 9.26
N GLN A 16 24.08 -12.19 9.73
CA GLN A 16 22.67 -12.49 9.99
C GLN A 16 22.27 -11.90 11.35
N ILE A 17 21.21 -11.07 11.34
CA ILE A 17 20.71 -10.44 12.58
C ILE A 17 19.64 -11.30 13.24
N PHE A 18 18.68 -11.78 12.44
CA PHE A 18 17.59 -12.61 12.89
C PHE A 18 17.64 -13.95 12.17
N SER A 19 17.60 -15.05 12.92
CA SER A 19 17.62 -16.41 12.36
C SER A 19 16.23 -16.88 11.92
N ASP A 20 15.18 -16.30 12.49
CA ASP A 20 13.78 -16.69 12.37
C ASP A 20 12.93 -15.64 11.63
N ALA A 21 13.55 -14.74 10.91
CA ALA A 21 12.88 -13.68 10.18
C ALA A 21 12.99 -13.93 8.68
N GLY A 22 11.84 -14.08 8.03
CA GLY A 22 11.68 -14.18 6.59
C GLY A 22 10.58 -13.26 6.10
N ILE A 23 10.43 -13.12 4.79
CA ILE A 23 9.33 -12.39 4.15
C ILE A 23 8.46 -13.37 3.38
N LEU A 24 7.15 -13.14 3.39
CA LEU A 24 6.18 -13.97 2.65
C LEU A 24 6.34 -13.80 1.15
N ALA A 25 6.47 -12.56 0.70
CA ALA A 25 6.62 -12.21 -0.71
C ALA A 25 7.48 -10.95 -0.87
N GLN A 26 7.93 -10.67 -2.08
CA GLN A 26 8.88 -9.59 -2.38
C GLN A 26 8.43 -8.20 -1.90
N ARG A 27 7.12 -7.94 -1.89
CA ARG A 27 6.54 -6.63 -1.51
C ARG A 27 5.95 -6.62 -0.09
N CYS A 28 6.32 -7.58 0.76
CA CYS A 28 5.83 -7.72 2.12
C CYS A 28 6.67 -6.97 3.16
N VAL A 29 7.41 -5.96 2.74
CA VAL A 29 8.23 -5.10 3.61
C VAL A 29 7.96 -3.64 3.31
N GLN A 30 7.71 -2.86 4.36
CA GLN A 30 7.55 -1.41 4.26
C GLN A 30 8.28 -0.70 5.39
N ALA A 31 9.07 0.33 5.06
CA ALA A 31 9.74 1.17 6.04
C ALA A 31 8.78 2.24 6.60
N PHE A 32 8.86 2.51 7.90
CA PHE A 32 8.17 3.60 8.60
C PHE A 32 8.84 3.92 9.92
N ASP A 33 8.83 5.17 10.36
CA ASP A 33 9.31 5.62 11.68
C ASP A 33 10.63 4.92 12.13
N ASP A 34 11.65 4.88 11.25
CA ASP A 34 12.94 4.21 11.46
C ASP A 34 12.85 2.69 11.75
N LYS A 35 11.74 2.08 11.37
CA LYS A 35 11.49 0.64 11.49
C LYS A 35 11.02 0.08 10.16
N HIS A 36 11.02 -1.24 10.09
CA HIS A 36 10.42 -1.97 8.97
C HIS A 36 9.23 -2.79 9.50
N PHE A 37 8.10 -2.64 8.84
CA PHE A 37 6.95 -3.53 8.98
C PHE A 37 7.12 -4.67 7.98
N VAL A 38 7.01 -5.89 8.44
CA VAL A 38 7.28 -7.09 7.65
C VAL A 38 6.16 -8.11 7.84
N VAL A 39 5.64 -8.60 6.72
CA VAL A 39 4.79 -9.79 6.70
C VAL A 39 5.69 -10.98 6.39
N GLY A 40 5.91 -11.82 7.39
CA GLY A 40 6.67 -13.05 7.29
C GLY A 40 5.82 -14.22 6.79
N THR A 41 6.36 -15.41 6.88
CA THR A 41 5.67 -16.65 6.50
C THR A 41 4.67 -17.15 7.55
N ASP A 42 4.85 -16.74 8.78
CA ASP A 42 4.09 -17.22 9.94
C ASP A 42 3.81 -16.13 11.00
N ASP A 43 4.26 -14.90 10.75
CA ASP A 43 4.08 -13.78 11.69
C ASP A 43 4.11 -12.43 10.96
N VAL A 44 3.49 -11.43 11.57
CA VAL A 44 3.62 -10.03 11.15
C VAL A 44 4.34 -9.27 12.25
N TYR A 45 5.47 -8.68 11.90
CA TYR A 45 6.36 -8.08 12.87
C TYR A 45 6.96 -6.75 12.40
N ILE A 46 7.46 -6.00 13.36
CA ILE A 46 8.29 -4.83 13.13
C ILE A 46 9.71 -5.08 13.63
N HIS A 47 10.69 -4.50 12.96
CA HIS A 47 12.07 -4.51 13.42
C HIS A 47 12.80 -3.20 13.08
N ASN A 48 13.81 -2.89 13.88
CA ASN A 48 14.71 -1.75 13.68
C ASN A 48 16.15 -2.16 13.36
N GLY A 49 16.37 -3.41 12.97
CA GLY A 49 17.69 -3.98 12.75
C GLY A 49 18.38 -4.54 14.01
N GLN A 50 17.87 -4.30 15.19
CA GLN A 50 18.39 -4.82 16.45
C GLN A 50 17.37 -5.67 17.20
N THR A 51 16.12 -5.24 17.21
CA THR A 51 15.00 -5.91 17.89
C THR A 51 13.90 -6.23 16.89
N LYS A 52 13.23 -7.37 17.12
CA LYS A 52 12.05 -7.84 16.40
C LYS A 52 10.89 -7.94 17.37
N GLN A 53 9.72 -7.46 16.97
CA GLN A 53 8.51 -7.50 17.77
C GLN A 53 7.31 -7.88 16.89
N SER A 54 6.56 -8.91 17.27
CA SER A 54 5.27 -9.23 16.66
C SER A 54 4.25 -8.12 16.95
N VAL A 55 3.44 -7.78 15.96
CA VAL A 55 2.39 -6.75 16.05
C VAL A 55 0.98 -7.31 15.88
N ILE A 56 0.87 -8.60 15.63
CA ILE A 56 -0.40 -9.30 15.44
C ILE A 56 -0.60 -10.33 16.56
N ASP A 57 -1.83 -10.46 17.06
CA ASP A 57 -2.16 -11.52 18.01
C ASP A 57 -2.37 -12.87 17.30
N ASN A 58 -2.33 -13.97 18.04
CA ASN A 58 -2.38 -15.31 17.45
C ASN A 58 -3.69 -15.57 16.68
N VAL A 59 -4.82 -15.04 17.15
CA VAL A 59 -6.12 -15.29 16.51
C VAL A 59 -6.19 -14.59 15.15
N LEU A 60 -5.80 -13.31 15.10
CA LEU A 60 -5.75 -12.56 13.85
C LEU A 60 -4.67 -13.08 12.90
N LYS A 61 -3.57 -13.56 13.46
CA LYS A 61 -2.49 -14.18 12.69
C LYS A 61 -2.98 -15.42 11.95
N ASP A 62 -3.60 -16.34 12.66
CA ASP A 62 -4.17 -17.55 12.05
C ASP A 62 -5.23 -17.19 10.99
N GLU A 63 -6.06 -16.20 11.28
CA GLU A 63 -7.05 -15.75 10.32
C GLU A 63 -6.42 -15.14 9.06
N LEU A 64 -5.41 -14.28 9.21
CA LEU A 64 -4.71 -13.67 8.08
C LEU A 64 -4.09 -14.75 7.18
N PHE A 65 -3.26 -15.62 7.74
CA PHE A 65 -2.53 -16.61 6.94
C PHE A 65 -3.44 -17.68 6.33
N ASN A 66 -4.52 -18.07 7.01
CA ASN A 66 -5.53 -18.98 6.44
C ASN A 66 -6.41 -18.31 5.35
N SER A 67 -6.50 -16.98 5.34
CA SER A 67 -7.28 -16.25 4.34
C SER A 67 -6.52 -16.04 3.02
N ILE A 68 -5.19 -16.12 3.03
CA ILE A 68 -4.35 -15.91 1.84
C ILE A 68 -4.51 -17.08 0.88
N HIS A 69 -4.75 -16.77 -0.40
CA HIS A 69 -4.85 -17.80 -1.43
C HIS A 69 -3.50 -18.50 -1.66
N SER A 70 -3.48 -19.82 -1.52
CA SER A 70 -2.25 -20.63 -1.57
C SER A 70 -1.48 -20.55 -2.89
N SER A 71 -2.16 -20.30 -4.02
CA SER A 71 -1.52 -20.17 -5.33
C SER A 71 -1.07 -18.74 -5.65
N TYR A 72 -1.48 -17.74 -4.86
CA TYR A 72 -1.21 -16.32 -5.14
C TYR A 72 -0.59 -15.60 -3.94
N TYR A 73 -0.04 -16.33 -2.96
CA TYR A 73 0.60 -15.72 -1.79
C TYR A 73 1.77 -14.80 -2.17
N ASP A 74 2.45 -15.09 -3.29
CA ASP A 74 3.56 -14.30 -3.83
C ASP A 74 3.15 -12.90 -4.30
N ARG A 75 1.84 -12.68 -4.51
CA ARG A 75 1.26 -11.39 -4.87
C ARG A 75 0.84 -10.55 -3.67
N THR A 76 0.96 -11.08 -2.47
CA THR A 76 0.73 -10.33 -1.24
C THR A 76 1.71 -9.15 -1.15
N PHE A 77 1.20 -7.99 -0.76
CA PHE A 77 2.02 -6.80 -0.63
C PHE A 77 1.56 -5.93 0.54
N VAL A 78 2.46 -5.07 1.00
CA VAL A 78 2.18 -4.07 2.04
C VAL A 78 2.15 -2.69 1.42
N ALA A 79 1.11 -1.93 1.73
CA ALA A 79 0.98 -0.53 1.33
C ALA A 79 0.82 0.36 2.57
N PRO A 80 1.62 1.44 2.71
CA PRO A 80 1.48 2.37 3.80
C PRO A 80 0.40 3.40 3.52
N ASN A 81 -0.43 3.70 4.49
CA ASN A 81 -1.30 4.87 4.52
C ASN A 81 -0.78 5.82 5.61
N TYR A 82 0.15 6.68 5.24
CA TYR A 82 0.80 7.59 6.18
C TYR A 82 -0.15 8.62 6.79
N LYS A 83 -1.21 8.98 6.09
CA LYS A 83 -2.19 9.97 6.57
C LYS A 83 -2.95 9.47 7.78
N ASP A 84 -3.36 8.20 7.76
CA ASP A 84 -4.13 7.58 8.83
C ASP A 84 -3.27 6.73 9.76
N ASN A 85 -1.94 6.73 9.57
CA ASN A 85 -0.98 5.94 10.33
C ASN A 85 -1.25 4.43 10.23
N GLU A 86 -1.49 3.95 9.02
CA GLU A 86 -1.87 2.56 8.76
C GLU A 86 -0.88 1.84 7.86
N MET A 87 -0.73 0.52 8.10
CA MET A 87 -0.08 -0.42 7.21
C MET A 87 -1.13 -1.41 6.71
N TRP A 88 -1.28 -1.49 5.40
CA TRP A 88 -2.27 -2.34 4.74
C TRP A 88 -1.58 -3.57 4.21
N VAL A 89 -1.94 -4.75 4.70
CA VAL A 89 -1.52 -6.05 4.18
C VAL A 89 -2.57 -6.49 3.18
N CYS A 90 -2.29 -6.34 1.91
CA CYS A 90 -3.20 -6.63 0.81
C CYS A 90 -2.87 -7.99 0.20
N PHE A 91 -3.87 -8.83 0.01
CA PHE A 91 -3.69 -10.19 -0.50
C PHE A 91 -4.91 -10.67 -1.28
N ALA A 92 -4.68 -11.65 -2.13
CA ALA A 92 -5.74 -12.39 -2.80
C ALA A 92 -6.36 -13.38 -1.81
N SER A 93 -7.68 -13.32 -1.61
CA SER A 93 -8.37 -14.25 -0.70
C SER A 93 -8.48 -15.66 -1.30
N GLY A 94 -8.69 -16.65 -0.42
CA GLY A 94 -8.82 -18.06 -0.80
C GLY A 94 -10.12 -18.42 -1.53
N VAL A 95 -10.86 -17.45 -2.07
CA VAL A 95 -12.08 -17.70 -2.85
C VAL A 95 -11.69 -18.24 -4.22
N GLU A 96 -12.34 -19.33 -4.67
CA GLU A 96 -12.03 -20.00 -5.94
C GLU A 96 -12.14 -19.10 -7.19
N SER A 97 -12.97 -18.06 -7.13
CA SER A 97 -13.11 -17.09 -8.23
C SER A 97 -12.03 -16.03 -8.27
N ASN A 98 -11.13 -15.98 -7.28
CA ASN A 98 -10.09 -14.97 -7.24
C ASN A 98 -9.05 -15.23 -8.33
N THR A 99 -8.75 -14.19 -9.10
CA THR A 99 -7.80 -14.23 -10.23
C THR A 99 -6.37 -13.84 -9.82
N GLY A 100 -6.11 -13.76 -8.51
CA GLY A 100 -4.82 -13.39 -7.95
C GLY A 100 -4.64 -11.87 -7.77
N GLN A 101 -5.73 -11.12 -7.83
CA GLN A 101 -5.74 -9.72 -7.43
C GLN A 101 -6.08 -9.62 -5.93
N ALA A 102 -5.55 -8.59 -5.26
CA ALA A 102 -5.86 -8.37 -3.86
C ALA A 102 -7.31 -7.86 -3.72
N ASP A 103 -8.16 -8.69 -3.13
CA ASP A 103 -9.56 -8.42 -2.85
C ASP A 103 -9.81 -8.14 -1.36
N LYS A 104 -8.80 -8.38 -0.52
CA LYS A 104 -8.87 -8.13 0.93
C LYS A 104 -7.61 -7.47 1.46
N ALA A 105 -7.79 -6.70 2.54
CA ALA A 105 -6.70 -6.14 3.30
C ALA A 105 -6.92 -6.30 4.81
N PHE A 106 -5.85 -6.65 5.51
CA PHE A 106 -5.74 -6.43 6.94
C PHE A 106 -4.99 -5.13 7.17
N VAL A 107 -5.56 -4.26 7.97
CA VAL A 107 -5.07 -2.90 8.20
C VAL A 107 -4.63 -2.75 9.65
N TRP A 108 -3.37 -2.48 9.84
CA TRP A 108 -2.79 -2.21 11.15
C TRP A 108 -2.57 -0.71 11.33
N ASN A 109 -3.20 -0.13 12.34
CA ASN A 109 -2.92 1.24 12.75
C ASN A 109 -1.79 1.24 13.78
N TYR A 110 -0.62 1.76 13.37
CA TYR A 110 0.59 1.69 14.20
C TYR A 110 0.63 2.68 15.36
N ARG A 111 -0.29 3.66 15.42
CA ARG A 111 -0.43 4.57 16.56
C ARG A 111 -1.28 3.98 17.67
N THR A 112 -2.36 3.30 17.29
CA THR A 112 -3.30 2.70 18.26
C THR A 112 -3.04 1.23 18.51
N ASN A 113 -2.16 0.61 17.73
CA ASN A 113 -1.88 -0.84 17.71
C ASN A 113 -3.14 -1.70 17.54
N LYS A 114 -4.05 -1.25 16.66
CA LYS A 114 -5.30 -1.96 16.38
C LYS A 114 -5.33 -2.45 14.95
N TRP A 115 -6.00 -3.58 14.76
CA TRP A 115 -6.23 -4.19 13.46
C TRP A 115 -7.68 -4.01 13.02
N SER A 116 -7.86 -3.86 11.73
CA SER A 116 -9.16 -3.86 11.05
C SER A 116 -9.06 -4.63 9.73
N LYS A 117 -10.19 -4.98 9.14
CA LYS A 117 -10.27 -5.68 7.85
C LYS A 117 -11.01 -4.80 6.86
N ARG A 118 -10.61 -4.87 5.61
CA ARG A 118 -11.26 -4.16 4.50
C ARG A 118 -11.36 -5.07 3.29
N ASP A 119 -12.46 -4.95 2.57
CA ASP A 119 -12.59 -5.51 1.23
C ASP A 119 -12.04 -4.50 0.21
N LEU A 120 -11.40 -5.02 -0.83
CA LEU A 120 -10.78 -4.23 -1.89
C LEU A 120 -11.41 -4.57 -3.25
N PRO A 121 -11.43 -3.62 -4.19
CA PRO A 121 -11.93 -3.86 -5.55
C PRO A 121 -10.84 -4.48 -6.44
N ASP A 122 -10.51 -5.76 -6.25
CA ASP A 122 -9.55 -6.50 -7.08
C ASP A 122 -8.29 -5.71 -7.46
N VAL A 123 -7.52 -5.33 -6.46
CA VAL A 123 -6.41 -4.37 -6.59
C VAL A 123 -5.12 -5.09 -6.97
N SER A 124 -4.41 -4.60 -7.97
CA SER A 124 -3.08 -5.09 -8.34
C SER A 124 -1.95 -4.41 -7.58
N HIS A 125 -2.14 -3.15 -7.24
CA HIS A 125 -1.15 -2.35 -6.50
C HIS A 125 -1.78 -1.14 -5.82
N ILE A 126 -1.15 -0.70 -4.73
CA ILE A 126 -1.53 0.51 -3.99
C ILE A 126 -0.31 1.41 -3.88
N SER A 127 -0.47 2.68 -4.14
CA SER A 127 0.58 3.69 -4.05
C SER A 127 0.06 5.04 -3.63
N TRP A 128 0.92 5.88 -3.12
CA TRP A 128 0.62 7.28 -2.88
C TRP A 128 0.72 8.07 -4.17
N GLY A 129 -0.23 8.97 -4.38
CA GLY A 129 -0.24 9.87 -5.51
C GLY A 129 -1.12 11.09 -5.27
N ILE A 130 -1.01 12.03 -6.17
CA ILE A 130 -1.84 13.22 -6.22
C ILE A 130 -2.75 13.06 -7.42
N VAL A 131 -4.04 13.20 -7.20
CA VAL A 131 -5.05 13.21 -8.26
C VAL A 131 -5.62 14.61 -8.31
N ASP A 132 -5.59 15.21 -9.47
CA ASP A 132 -6.30 16.45 -9.71
C ASP A 132 -7.80 16.15 -9.82
N ASP A 133 -8.52 16.52 -8.76
CA ASP A 133 -9.98 16.38 -8.68
C ASP A 133 -10.69 17.66 -9.17
N SER A 134 -9.95 18.68 -9.63
CA SER A 134 -10.53 19.98 -9.96
C SER A 134 -11.48 19.93 -11.16
N GLY A 135 -11.47 18.82 -11.90
CA GLY A 135 -12.32 18.64 -13.09
C GLY A 135 -12.01 19.60 -14.24
N THR A 136 -11.02 20.47 -14.04
CA THR A 136 -10.72 21.60 -14.94
C THR A 136 -9.83 21.17 -16.11
N TYR A 137 -9.15 20.01 -15.99
CA TYR A 137 -8.23 19.49 -17.02
C TYR A 137 -8.76 18.25 -17.73
N THR A 138 -10.03 18.24 -18.12
CA THR A 138 -10.60 17.13 -18.92
C THR A 138 -10.37 17.30 -20.41
N SER A 139 -9.88 18.44 -20.86
CA SER A 139 -9.61 18.67 -22.26
C SER A 139 -8.12 18.55 -22.55
N SER A 140 -7.78 17.68 -23.51
CA SER A 140 -6.52 17.82 -24.23
C SER A 140 -6.47 19.21 -24.84
N TYR A 141 -5.29 19.75 -25.09
CA TYR A 141 -5.09 21.05 -25.75
C TYR A 141 -5.94 21.23 -27.02
N ASP A 142 -6.24 20.14 -27.74
CA ASP A 142 -7.09 20.11 -28.93
C ASP A 142 -8.61 20.12 -28.62
N ALA A 143 -9.01 19.91 -27.40
CA ALA A 143 -10.42 19.88 -26.97
C ALA A 143 -10.84 21.19 -26.25
N ASP A 144 -9.89 22.09 -26.02
CA ASP A 144 -10.17 23.42 -25.50
C ASP A 144 -10.81 24.29 -26.59
N SER A 145 -12.14 24.37 -26.55
CA SER A 145 -12.94 25.17 -27.48
C SER A 145 -13.21 26.57 -26.96
N GLY A 146 -12.63 26.93 -25.82
CA GLY A 146 -12.75 28.24 -25.20
C GLY A 146 -11.96 29.32 -25.95
N SER A 147 -12.47 30.55 -25.96
CA SER A 147 -11.66 31.72 -26.35
C SER A 147 -10.64 32.01 -25.25
N TRP A 148 -9.43 32.38 -25.62
CA TRP A 148 -8.36 32.80 -24.68
C TRP A 148 -8.83 33.91 -23.72
N ASP A 149 -9.75 34.76 -24.12
CA ASP A 149 -10.35 35.83 -23.32
C ASP A 149 -11.34 35.31 -22.28
N SER A 150 -11.80 34.07 -22.40
CA SER A 150 -12.75 33.46 -21.48
C SER A 150 -12.05 32.50 -20.46
N ASP A 151 -10.76 32.26 -20.63
CA ASP A 151 -10.00 31.45 -19.68
C ASP A 151 -9.64 32.29 -18.45
N SER A 152 -10.29 31.98 -17.32
CA SER A 152 -10.04 32.62 -16.04
C SER A 152 -8.96 31.93 -15.22
N THR A 153 -8.36 30.88 -15.75
CA THR A 153 -7.34 30.12 -15.04
C THR A 153 -6.02 30.88 -15.03
N PRO A 154 -5.43 31.18 -13.87
CA PRO A 154 -4.13 31.82 -13.80
C PRO A 154 -3.05 31.00 -14.50
N TRP A 155 -2.12 31.63 -15.21
CA TRP A 155 -1.02 30.98 -15.92
C TRP A 155 -0.08 30.18 -15.00
N ASP A 156 -0.04 30.51 -13.71
CA ASP A 156 0.72 29.84 -12.68
C ASP A 156 -0.13 28.84 -11.88
N PHE A 157 -1.34 28.57 -12.35
CA PHE A 157 -2.22 27.60 -11.70
C PHE A 157 -1.58 26.22 -11.69
N ARG A 158 -1.32 25.74 -10.49
CA ARG A 158 -0.82 24.39 -10.28
C ARG A 158 -2.02 23.48 -10.07
N GLY A 159 -2.31 22.64 -11.06
CA GLY A 159 -3.41 21.70 -11.01
C GLY A 159 -3.29 20.63 -9.93
N TYR A 160 -2.20 20.65 -9.15
CA TYR A 160 -2.03 19.74 -8.03
C TYR A 160 -1.50 20.46 -6.77
N ASN A 161 -1.96 19.99 -5.63
CA ASN A 161 -1.44 20.42 -4.34
C ASN A 161 -0.69 19.25 -3.70
N PRO A 162 0.63 19.35 -3.43
CA PRO A 162 1.40 18.28 -2.79
C PRO A 162 0.85 17.82 -1.43
N THR A 163 0.07 18.66 -0.75
CA THR A 163 -0.57 18.32 0.52
C THR A 163 -1.83 17.47 0.35
N GLN A 164 -2.33 17.32 -0.87
CA GLN A 164 -3.53 16.54 -1.21
C GLN A 164 -3.19 15.14 -1.73
N SER A 165 -2.05 14.60 -1.32
CA SER A 165 -1.72 13.20 -1.62
C SER A 165 -2.74 12.26 -1.00
N ALA A 166 -3.12 11.24 -1.75
CA ALA A 166 -4.07 10.22 -1.37
C ALA A 166 -3.54 8.83 -1.70
N LEU A 167 -4.10 7.83 -1.05
CA LEU A 167 -3.83 6.44 -1.37
C LEU A 167 -4.63 6.03 -2.60
N LEU A 168 -3.92 5.59 -3.62
CA LEU A 168 -4.48 5.21 -4.93
C LEU A 168 -4.39 3.70 -5.11
N LEU A 169 -5.52 3.09 -5.47
CA LEU A 169 -5.66 1.67 -5.73
C LEU A 169 -5.85 1.44 -7.23
N ALA A 170 -5.01 0.62 -7.81
CA ALA A 170 -5.10 0.26 -9.22
C ALA A 170 -5.94 -1.02 -9.38
N GLU A 171 -7.11 -0.91 -9.99
CA GLU A 171 -7.98 -2.02 -10.38
C GLU A 171 -7.73 -2.37 -11.84
N PRO A 172 -7.11 -3.54 -12.14
CA PRO A 172 -6.79 -3.90 -13.52
C PRO A 172 -8.00 -4.34 -14.33
N THR A 173 -8.99 -4.98 -13.69
CA THR A 173 -10.16 -5.55 -14.37
C THR A 173 -11.05 -4.48 -15.00
N GLY A 174 -11.18 -3.32 -14.34
CA GLY A 174 -11.97 -2.20 -14.83
C GLY A 174 -11.13 -1.07 -15.44
N ASN A 175 -9.80 -1.20 -15.47
CA ASN A 175 -8.85 -0.13 -15.80
C ASN A 175 -9.14 1.15 -15.01
N LYS A 176 -9.44 0.99 -13.71
CA LYS A 176 -9.82 2.09 -12.84
C LYS A 176 -8.73 2.39 -11.83
N LEU A 177 -8.66 3.64 -11.45
CA LEU A 177 -7.88 4.12 -10.32
C LEU A 177 -8.85 4.61 -9.24
N HIS A 178 -8.84 3.96 -8.08
CA HIS A 178 -9.65 4.36 -6.94
C HIS A 178 -8.81 5.22 -6.01
N LYS A 179 -9.37 6.34 -5.58
CA LYS A 179 -8.79 7.18 -4.55
C LYS A 179 -9.45 6.85 -3.22
N ILE A 180 -8.66 6.41 -2.26
CA ILE A 180 -9.11 6.29 -0.88
C ILE A 180 -9.05 7.67 -0.25
N ASP A 181 -10.03 7.98 0.58
CA ASP A 181 -10.12 9.24 1.31
C ASP A 181 -10.98 10.32 0.65
N SER A 182 -11.77 9.95 -0.32
CA SER A 182 -12.90 10.80 -0.70
C SER A 182 -14.15 10.33 0.05
N TYR A 183 -14.80 11.24 0.74
CA TYR A 183 -16.17 11.01 1.26
C TYR A 183 -17.19 10.79 0.14
N GLN A 184 -16.76 10.92 -1.10
CA GLN A 184 -17.56 10.69 -2.28
C GLN A 184 -17.20 9.34 -2.89
N ASN A 185 -18.07 8.39 -2.68
CA ASN A 185 -18.10 7.18 -3.45
C ASN A 185 -18.42 7.53 -4.91
N ASN A 186 -17.67 7.00 -5.86
CA ASN A 186 -18.04 6.98 -7.28
C ASN A 186 -19.33 6.16 -7.49
N GLY A 187 -20.37 6.42 -6.71
CA GLY A 187 -21.69 5.79 -6.81
C GLY A 187 -21.80 4.41 -6.18
N THR A 188 -20.77 3.87 -5.55
CA THR A 188 -20.81 2.58 -4.85
C THR A 188 -20.11 2.66 -3.49
N SER A 189 -20.85 2.29 -2.43
CA SER A 189 -20.33 2.29 -1.05
C SER A 189 -19.33 1.17 -0.85
N TYR A 190 -18.05 1.51 -0.76
CA TYR A 190 -17.02 0.57 -0.29
C TYR A 190 -16.52 0.88 1.12
N LEU A 191 -17.24 1.74 1.84
CA LEU A 191 -16.95 2.02 3.25
C LEU A 191 -18.26 1.99 4.02
N ALA A 192 -18.57 0.88 4.65
CA ALA A 192 -19.42 0.76 5.80
C ALA A 192 -18.55 0.49 7.03
#